data_458dc3d358ef8fe7af9932aa560193df
#
_entry.id   458dc3d358ef8fe7af9932aa560193df
#
_cell.length_a   1.000
_cell.length_b   1.000
_cell.length_c   1.000
_cell.angle_alpha   90.00
_cell.angle_beta   90.00
_cell.angle_gamma   90.00
#
_symmetry.space_group_name_H-M   'P 1'
#
loop_
_entity.id
_entity.type
_entity.pdbx_description
1 polymer ?
#
loop_
_entity_poly.entity_id
_entity_poly.type
_entity_poly.pdbx_seq_one_letter_code
_entity_poly.pdbx_strand_id
1 'polypeptide(L)'
;MYNESGSKRQSFFDAFIVHFSFLMRRLSPFLGPLFGIALLAIAVLVLRSKLSSINPWEVWWQFTHTPASRTVGALLLTAIYYSLITGYDALAFRVIGHPLHYRRIALASFTGYAFSHSVGFSALSGGSVRYRIHSSFGLTMKETAKVVAFNGLTFWVGFLTVAGIAFLIMPMRIPPSLYLPFRTAAPIGWIALLIIAFYVWIVTHALHGRKIGSFTLPHLKPKYVLLQMLLGAADWLVGAGILFVLLPGAATVAFPKFFGMFMLAQVSGLASQLPGGIGVFEGVLLLLLRKQVSAGSLLGVLIIYRVIYYILPLLAAILLLVTHEVRLGRGHFRRRTTAP
;
A
#
# COMPACT_ATOMS: atom_id res chain seq x y z
N MET A 1 23.68 -52.58 17.98
CA MET A 1 22.96 -51.66 18.88
C MET A 1 22.90 -50.22 18.35
N TYR A 2 22.50 -49.97 17.05
CA TYR A 2 22.55 -48.60 16.51
C TYR A 2 21.29 -48.22 15.66
N ASN A 3 20.18 -48.97 15.79
CA ASN A 3 19.01 -48.71 14.92
C ASN A 3 17.67 -48.45 15.63
N GLU A 4 17.64 -48.48 16.99
CA GLU A 4 16.38 -48.25 17.72
C GLU A 4 16.09 -46.76 18.05
N SER A 5 17.13 -45.91 18.11
CA SER A 5 16.96 -44.49 18.43
C SER A 5 16.38 -43.67 17.28
N GLY A 6 16.65 -44.06 16.02
CA GLY A 6 16.13 -43.43 14.82
C GLY A 6 14.63 -43.66 14.61
N SER A 7 14.18 -44.89 14.86
CA SER A 7 12.78 -45.30 14.73
C SER A 7 11.86 -44.60 15.77
N LYS A 8 12.32 -44.46 17.02
CA LYS A 8 11.56 -43.77 18.07
C LYS A 8 11.44 -42.24 17.83
N ARG A 9 12.49 -41.60 17.27
CA ARG A 9 12.44 -40.18 16.88
C ARG A 9 11.48 -39.94 15.73
N GLN A 10 11.50 -40.79 14.70
CA GLN A 10 10.60 -40.68 13.54
C GLN A 10 9.14 -40.88 13.96
N SER A 11 8.83 -41.88 14.80
CA SER A 11 7.51 -42.12 15.34
C SER A 11 6.98 -40.96 16.20
N PHE A 12 7.85 -40.29 16.96
CA PHE A 12 7.47 -39.11 17.75
C PHE A 12 7.17 -37.89 16.83
N PHE A 13 7.96 -37.67 15.80
CA PHE A 13 7.73 -36.61 14.83
C PHE A 13 6.44 -36.81 14.03
N ASP A 14 6.17 -38.05 13.61
CA ASP A 14 4.95 -38.41 12.88
C ASP A 14 3.70 -38.26 13.78
N ALA A 15 3.76 -38.71 15.02
CA ALA A 15 2.71 -38.50 16.00
C ALA A 15 2.47 -37.02 16.33
N PHE A 16 3.55 -36.22 16.42
CA PHE A 16 3.46 -34.78 16.61
C PHE A 16 2.82 -34.08 15.39
N ILE A 17 3.21 -34.41 14.16
CA ILE A 17 2.64 -33.89 12.93
C ILE A 17 1.15 -34.23 12.81
N VAL A 18 0.78 -35.47 13.12
CA VAL A 18 -0.63 -35.91 13.09
C VAL A 18 -1.46 -35.18 14.16
N HIS A 19 -0.95 -35.07 15.38
CA HIS A 19 -1.64 -34.34 16.47
C HIS A 19 -1.76 -32.84 16.17
N PHE A 20 -0.67 -32.24 15.66
CA PHE A 20 -0.66 -30.82 15.28
C PHE A 20 -1.62 -30.54 14.09
N SER A 21 -1.65 -31.44 13.10
CA SER A 21 -2.59 -31.29 11.96
C SER A 21 -4.05 -31.50 12.40
N PHE A 22 -4.32 -32.38 13.35
CA PHE A 22 -5.65 -32.56 13.93
C PHE A 22 -6.09 -31.35 14.77
N LEU A 23 -5.19 -30.82 15.60
CA LEU A 23 -5.42 -29.59 16.39
C LEU A 23 -5.67 -28.39 15.47
N MET A 24 -4.86 -28.23 14.42
CA MET A 24 -5.02 -27.16 13.42
C MET A 24 -6.33 -27.28 12.62
N ARG A 25 -6.77 -28.50 12.30
CA ARG A 25 -8.08 -28.72 11.67
C ARG A 25 -9.26 -28.36 12.59
N ARG A 26 -9.10 -28.59 13.90
CA ARG A 26 -10.13 -28.24 14.90
C ARG A 26 -10.19 -26.75 15.20
N LEU A 27 -9.03 -26.07 15.16
CA LEU A 27 -8.91 -24.63 15.40
C LEU A 27 -9.15 -23.79 14.13
N SER A 28 -8.99 -24.36 12.92
CA SER A 28 -9.10 -23.64 11.67
C SER A 28 -10.42 -22.87 11.48
N PRO A 29 -11.60 -23.35 11.91
CA PRO A 29 -12.85 -22.57 11.79
C PRO A 29 -12.88 -21.34 12.70
N PHE A 30 -12.10 -21.32 13.79
CA PHE A 30 -12.03 -20.19 14.73
C PHE A 30 -10.87 -19.24 14.43
N LEU A 31 -9.78 -19.74 13.81
CA LEU A 31 -8.61 -18.92 13.49
C LEU A 31 -8.95 -17.78 12.52
N GLY A 32 -9.82 -18.03 11.54
CA GLY A 32 -10.23 -17.01 10.58
C GLY A 32 -10.98 -15.84 11.22
N PRO A 33 -12.09 -16.08 11.95
CA PRO A 33 -12.79 -15.02 12.68
C PRO A 33 -11.92 -14.32 13.73
N LEU A 34 -11.11 -15.09 14.50
CA LEU A 34 -10.21 -14.52 15.49
C LEU A 34 -9.17 -13.58 14.85
N PHE A 35 -8.60 -13.97 13.71
CA PHE A 35 -7.68 -13.15 12.95
C PHE A 35 -8.37 -11.88 12.41
N GLY A 36 -9.61 -11.99 11.92
CA GLY A 36 -10.42 -10.84 11.50
C GLY A 36 -10.70 -9.87 12.66
N ILE A 37 -11.05 -10.39 13.84
CA ILE A 37 -11.26 -9.58 15.06
C ILE A 37 -9.95 -8.92 15.49
N ALA A 38 -8.81 -9.63 15.45
CA ALA A 38 -7.50 -9.08 15.77
C ALA A 38 -7.13 -7.92 14.82
N LEU A 39 -7.36 -8.07 13.52
CA LEU A 39 -7.14 -6.98 12.54
C LEU A 39 -8.04 -5.77 12.82
N LEU A 40 -9.30 -6.00 13.16
CA LEU A 40 -10.24 -4.93 13.55
C LEU A 40 -9.78 -4.23 14.83
N ALA A 41 -9.36 -4.99 15.85
CA ALA A 41 -8.84 -4.41 17.07
C ALA A 41 -7.60 -3.55 16.82
N ILE A 42 -6.65 -4.02 16.01
CA ILE A 42 -5.48 -3.25 15.59
C ILE A 42 -5.90 -1.97 14.86
N ALA A 43 -6.85 -2.06 13.93
CA ALA A 43 -7.35 -0.89 13.20
C ALA A 43 -7.98 0.15 14.13
N VAL A 44 -8.80 -0.29 15.10
CA VAL A 44 -9.43 0.59 16.09
C VAL A 44 -8.37 1.24 16.99
N LEU A 45 -7.36 0.48 17.44
CA LEU A 45 -6.27 1.02 18.26
C LEU A 45 -5.45 2.07 17.50
N VAL A 46 -5.11 1.79 16.22
CA VAL A 46 -4.41 2.75 15.35
C VAL A 46 -5.26 3.98 15.09
N LEU A 47 -6.55 3.81 14.83
CA LEU A 47 -7.49 4.92 14.63
C LEU A 47 -7.58 5.77 15.90
N ARG A 48 -7.75 5.16 17.08
CA ARG A 48 -7.76 5.85 18.36
C ARG A 48 -6.46 6.62 18.60
N SER A 49 -5.31 6.01 18.39
CA SER A 49 -4.00 6.65 18.52
C SER A 49 -3.83 7.83 17.57
N LYS A 50 -4.31 7.72 16.33
CA LYS A 50 -4.27 8.84 15.36
C LYS A 50 -5.22 9.96 15.72
N LEU A 51 -6.44 9.64 16.16
CA LEU A 51 -7.44 10.64 16.56
C LEU A 51 -7.03 11.36 17.85
N SER A 52 -6.38 10.69 18.81
CA SER A 52 -5.93 11.30 20.06
C SER A 52 -4.80 12.33 19.86
N SER A 53 -4.04 12.21 18.76
CA SER A 53 -2.98 13.18 18.39
C SER A 53 -3.49 14.37 17.57
N ILE A 54 -4.77 14.36 17.18
CA ILE A 54 -5.39 15.42 16.38
C ILE A 54 -6.40 16.15 17.25
N ASN A 55 -6.23 17.47 17.39
CA ASN A 55 -7.22 18.31 18.06
C ASN A 55 -8.46 18.45 17.16
N PRO A 56 -9.65 17.95 17.57
CA PRO A 56 -10.86 18.01 16.74
C PRO A 56 -11.25 19.45 16.38
N TRP A 57 -10.94 20.42 17.24
CA TRP A 57 -11.21 21.82 16.99
C TRP A 57 -10.32 22.40 15.89
N GLU A 58 -9.04 22.03 15.85
CA GLU A 58 -8.14 22.44 14.77
C GLU A 58 -8.57 21.87 13.42
N VAL A 59 -9.01 20.60 13.39
CA VAL A 59 -9.58 19.99 12.18
C VAL A 59 -10.82 20.73 11.71
N TRP A 60 -11.74 21.02 12.62
CA TRP A 60 -12.96 21.75 12.32
C TRP A 60 -12.67 23.18 11.81
N TRP A 61 -11.79 23.89 12.50
CA TRP A 61 -11.38 25.23 12.11
C TRP A 61 -10.75 25.25 10.72
N GLN A 62 -9.81 24.37 10.44
CA GLN A 62 -9.17 24.25 9.12
C GLN A 62 -10.18 23.84 8.04
N PHE A 63 -11.09 22.93 8.36
CA PHE A 63 -12.11 22.49 7.41
C PHE A 63 -13.04 23.62 7.02
N THR A 64 -13.46 24.46 7.97
CA THR A 64 -14.35 25.60 7.73
C THR A 64 -13.63 26.76 7.02
N HIS A 65 -12.33 26.92 7.20
CA HIS A 65 -11.53 27.98 6.56
C HIS A 65 -10.87 27.56 5.24
N THR A 66 -10.92 26.27 4.90
CA THR A 66 -10.45 25.79 3.60
C THR A 66 -11.59 25.94 2.57
N PRO A 67 -11.35 26.56 1.38
CA PRO A 67 -12.37 26.68 0.35
C PRO A 67 -12.98 25.31 -0.01
N ALA A 68 -14.31 25.25 -0.06
CA ALA A 68 -15.05 24.00 -0.35
C ALA A 68 -14.57 23.34 -1.65
N SER A 69 -14.22 24.12 -2.67
CA SER A 69 -13.69 23.59 -3.94
C SER A 69 -12.41 22.79 -3.75
N ARG A 70 -11.52 23.19 -2.86
CA ARG A 70 -10.26 22.46 -2.57
C ARG A 70 -10.53 21.16 -1.83
N THR A 71 -11.43 21.20 -0.84
CA THR A 71 -11.83 20.02 -0.08
C THR A 71 -12.52 18.99 -0.97
N VAL A 72 -13.47 19.43 -1.81
CA VAL A 72 -14.16 18.57 -2.78
C VAL A 72 -13.16 18.02 -3.80
N GLY A 73 -12.25 18.86 -4.31
CA GLY A 73 -11.19 18.40 -5.21
C GLY A 73 -10.31 17.32 -4.59
N ALA A 74 -9.90 17.47 -3.33
CA ALA A 74 -9.12 16.48 -2.61
C ALA A 74 -9.90 15.17 -2.37
N LEU A 75 -11.19 15.26 -2.04
CA LEU A 75 -12.06 14.08 -1.89
C LEU A 75 -12.22 13.32 -3.21
N LEU A 76 -12.45 14.02 -4.32
CA LEU A 76 -12.55 13.42 -5.66
C LEU A 76 -11.24 12.76 -6.06
N LEU A 77 -10.10 13.45 -5.88
CA LEU A 77 -8.79 12.87 -6.16
C LEU A 77 -8.51 11.66 -5.27
N THR A 78 -8.94 11.66 -4.00
CA THR A 78 -8.81 10.49 -3.11
C THR A 78 -9.67 9.32 -3.61
N ALA A 79 -10.88 9.56 -4.07
CA ALA A 79 -11.72 8.52 -4.67
C ALA A 79 -11.09 7.95 -5.95
N ILE A 80 -10.53 8.82 -6.81
CA ILE A 80 -9.78 8.42 -8.01
C ILE A 80 -8.54 7.61 -7.59
N TYR A 81 -7.79 8.06 -6.60
CA TYR A 81 -6.61 7.38 -6.07
C TYR A 81 -6.91 5.95 -5.63
N TYR A 82 -7.90 5.78 -4.75
CA TYR A 82 -8.30 4.46 -4.27
C TYR A 82 -8.89 3.57 -5.38
N SER A 83 -9.50 4.15 -6.41
CA SER A 83 -9.93 3.43 -7.61
C SER A 83 -8.73 2.97 -8.45
N LEU A 84 -7.73 3.82 -8.65
CA LEU A 84 -6.50 3.51 -9.38
C LEU A 84 -5.73 2.35 -8.74
N ILE A 85 -5.54 2.38 -7.42
CA ILE A 85 -4.78 1.33 -6.74
C ILE A 85 -5.47 -0.04 -6.75
N THR A 86 -6.81 -0.11 -6.97
CA THR A 86 -7.45 -1.40 -7.25
C THR A 86 -7.00 -1.99 -8.59
N GLY A 87 -6.54 -1.14 -9.50
CA GLY A 87 -5.93 -1.55 -10.77
C GLY A 87 -4.63 -2.35 -10.59
N TYR A 88 -3.86 -2.10 -9.52
CA TYR A 88 -2.66 -2.88 -9.20
C TYR A 88 -3.01 -4.35 -8.97
N ASP A 89 -3.98 -4.59 -8.06
CA ASP A 89 -4.44 -5.95 -7.77
C ASP A 89 -5.08 -6.59 -9.01
N ALA A 90 -5.89 -5.83 -9.78
CA ALA A 90 -6.50 -6.33 -11.01
C ALA A 90 -5.45 -6.73 -12.06
N LEU A 91 -4.36 -5.95 -12.18
CA LEU A 91 -3.23 -6.29 -13.05
C LEU A 91 -2.49 -7.51 -12.53
N ALA A 92 -2.23 -7.59 -11.21
CA ALA A 92 -1.59 -8.73 -10.57
C ALA A 92 -2.36 -10.03 -10.83
N PHE A 93 -3.68 -10.01 -10.67
CA PHE A 93 -4.54 -11.18 -10.95
C PHE A 93 -4.49 -11.62 -12.41
N ARG A 94 -4.42 -10.69 -13.36
CA ARG A 94 -4.25 -11.00 -14.80
C ARG A 94 -2.89 -11.63 -15.08
N VAL A 95 -1.84 -11.16 -14.43
CA VAL A 95 -0.47 -11.67 -14.59
C VAL A 95 -0.31 -13.07 -13.96
N ILE A 96 -0.91 -13.27 -12.77
CA ILE A 96 -0.87 -14.56 -12.06
C ILE A 96 -1.76 -15.61 -12.75
N GLY A 97 -2.71 -15.18 -13.59
CA GLY A 97 -3.63 -16.07 -14.29
C GLY A 97 -4.74 -16.67 -13.42
N HIS A 98 -5.05 -16.02 -12.28
CA HIS A 98 -6.12 -16.47 -11.39
C HIS A 98 -7.40 -15.65 -11.65
N PRO A 99 -8.49 -16.25 -12.19
CA PRO A 99 -9.71 -15.52 -12.49
C PRO A 99 -10.47 -15.19 -11.20
N LEU A 100 -10.51 -13.92 -10.83
CA LEU A 100 -11.34 -13.41 -9.74
C LEU A 100 -12.18 -12.23 -10.24
N HIS A 101 -13.45 -12.21 -9.83
CA HIS A 101 -14.33 -11.12 -10.23
C HIS A 101 -13.86 -9.77 -9.66
N TYR A 102 -13.85 -8.71 -10.49
CA TYR A 102 -13.28 -7.40 -10.14
C TYR A 102 -13.80 -6.83 -8.80
N ARG A 103 -15.10 -6.99 -8.48
CA ARG A 103 -15.67 -6.53 -7.20
C ARG A 103 -14.97 -7.14 -5.98
N ARG A 104 -14.55 -8.43 -6.08
CA ARG A 104 -13.82 -9.13 -5.00
C ARG A 104 -12.39 -8.65 -4.92
N ILE A 105 -11.76 -8.39 -6.08
CA ILE A 105 -10.43 -7.78 -6.17
C ILE A 105 -10.46 -6.39 -5.55
N ALA A 106 -11.41 -5.54 -5.96
CA ALA A 106 -11.55 -4.17 -5.48
C ALA A 106 -11.77 -4.10 -3.96
N LEU A 107 -12.60 -5.00 -3.40
CA LEU A 107 -12.82 -5.09 -1.95
C LEU A 107 -11.51 -5.37 -1.21
N ALA A 108 -10.77 -6.42 -1.61
CA ALA A 108 -9.52 -6.81 -0.98
C ALA A 108 -8.43 -5.74 -1.17
N SER A 109 -8.37 -5.13 -2.35
CA SER A 109 -7.44 -4.07 -2.68
C SER A 109 -7.69 -2.81 -1.86
N PHE A 110 -8.89 -2.25 -1.93
CA PHE A 110 -9.27 -1.05 -1.19
C PHE A 110 -9.01 -1.19 0.31
N THR A 111 -9.53 -2.26 0.93
CA THR A 111 -9.34 -2.52 2.35
C THR A 111 -7.87 -2.73 2.68
N GLY A 112 -7.14 -3.53 1.89
CA GLY A 112 -5.72 -3.78 2.07
C GLY A 112 -4.88 -2.51 2.01
N TYR A 113 -5.13 -1.61 1.05
CA TYR A 113 -4.39 -0.35 0.94
C TYR A 113 -4.74 0.65 2.04
N ALA A 114 -6.02 0.79 2.41
CA ALA A 114 -6.43 1.68 3.49
C ALA A 114 -5.76 1.28 4.83
N PHE A 115 -5.65 -0.02 5.11
CA PHE A 115 -4.90 -0.52 6.26
C PHE A 115 -3.40 -0.30 6.10
N SER A 116 -2.81 -0.59 4.94
CA SER A 116 -1.38 -0.38 4.69
C SER A 116 -0.94 1.05 4.92
N HIS A 117 -1.67 2.00 4.38
CA HIS A 117 -1.36 3.42 4.50
C HIS A 117 -1.50 3.92 5.94
N SER A 118 -2.46 3.40 6.69
CA SER A 118 -2.77 3.89 8.03
C SER A 118 -1.94 3.22 9.12
N VAL A 119 -1.75 1.89 9.05
CA VAL A 119 -1.05 1.11 10.08
C VAL A 119 0.46 1.11 9.86
N GLY A 120 0.91 1.27 8.61
CA GLY A 120 2.31 1.05 8.23
C GLY A 120 2.60 -0.45 8.03
N PHE A 121 3.88 -0.79 7.81
CA PHE A 121 4.31 -2.17 7.51
C PHE A 121 3.41 -2.83 6.45
N SER A 122 3.28 -2.17 5.30
CA SER A 122 2.25 -2.46 4.28
C SER A 122 2.15 -3.92 3.85
N ALA A 123 3.28 -4.64 3.80
CA ALA A 123 3.31 -6.07 3.46
C ALA A 123 2.61 -6.93 4.53
N LEU A 124 2.74 -6.55 5.81
CA LEU A 124 2.12 -7.28 6.91
C LEU A 124 0.67 -6.84 7.12
N SER A 125 0.40 -5.54 7.30
CA SER A 125 -0.94 -5.03 7.60
C SER A 125 -1.90 -5.23 6.43
N GLY A 126 -1.60 -4.65 5.28
CA GLY A 126 -2.43 -4.78 4.08
C GLY A 126 -2.39 -6.17 3.46
N GLY A 127 -1.24 -6.87 3.54
CA GLY A 127 -1.10 -8.26 3.10
C GLY A 127 -1.98 -9.20 3.90
N SER A 128 -2.06 -9.03 5.22
CA SER A 128 -2.92 -9.82 6.11
C SER A 128 -4.41 -9.60 5.83
N VAL A 129 -4.82 -8.35 5.64
CA VAL A 129 -6.21 -8.00 5.27
C VAL A 129 -6.56 -8.61 3.91
N ARG A 130 -5.67 -8.47 2.91
CA ARG A 130 -5.86 -9.11 1.60
C ARG A 130 -5.98 -10.62 1.73
N TYR A 131 -5.09 -11.26 2.48
CA TYR A 131 -5.15 -12.71 2.68
C TYR A 131 -6.47 -13.13 3.33
N ARG A 132 -6.94 -12.42 4.35
CA ARG A 132 -8.23 -12.71 4.99
C ARG A 132 -9.40 -12.68 4.00
N ILE A 133 -9.44 -11.66 3.13
CA ILE A 133 -10.51 -11.53 2.13
C ILE A 133 -10.30 -12.53 0.99
N HIS A 134 -9.08 -12.67 0.47
CA HIS A 134 -8.77 -13.60 -0.63
C HIS A 134 -9.05 -15.05 -0.25
N SER A 135 -8.69 -15.47 0.97
CA SER A 135 -8.94 -16.85 1.47
C SER A 135 -10.43 -17.19 1.52
N SER A 136 -11.30 -16.20 1.78
CA SER A 136 -12.76 -16.42 1.72
C SER A 136 -13.27 -16.67 0.29
N PHE A 137 -12.46 -16.36 -0.71
CA PHE A 137 -12.73 -16.61 -2.14
C PHE A 137 -11.90 -17.78 -2.70
N GLY A 138 -11.22 -18.56 -1.84
CA GLY A 138 -10.50 -19.77 -2.20
C GLY A 138 -9.05 -19.57 -2.60
N LEU A 139 -8.47 -18.35 -2.47
CA LEU A 139 -7.06 -18.13 -2.75
C LEU A 139 -6.18 -18.65 -1.62
N THR A 140 -5.03 -19.18 -2.01
CA THR A 140 -3.99 -19.63 -1.09
C THR A 140 -3.15 -18.44 -0.60
N MET A 141 -2.43 -18.65 0.50
CA MET A 141 -1.46 -17.67 1.00
C MET A 141 -0.37 -17.35 -0.03
N LYS A 142 0.09 -18.36 -0.80
CA LYS A 142 1.10 -18.18 -1.86
C LYS A 142 0.59 -17.27 -2.98
N GLU A 143 -0.65 -17.41 -3.40
CA GLU A 143 -1.25 -16.56 -4.44
C GLU A 143 -1.42 -15.13 -3.94
N THR A 144 -1.91 -14.95 -2.71
CA THR A 144 -1.99 -13.62 -2.10
C THR A 144 -0.61 -12.97 -1.97
N ALA A 145 0.40 -13.72 -1.55
CA ALA A 145 1.78 -13.21 -1.46
C ALA A 145 2.32 -12.77 -2.83
N LYS A 146 2.02 -13.50 -3.91
CA LYS A 146 2.38 -13.09 -5.28
C LYS A 146 1.71 -11.76 -5.67
N VAL A 147 0.42 -11.59 -5.34
CA VAL A 147 -0.30 -10.32 -5.57
C VAL A 147 0.37 -9.17 -4.82
N VAL A 148 0.66 -9.37 -3.53
CA VAL A 148 1.30 -8.33 -2.69
C VAL A 148 2.70 -7.98 -3.20
N ALA A 149 3.50 -8.99 -3.59
CA ALA A 149 4.83 -8.77 -4.15
C ALA A 149 4.77 -8.02 -5.50
N PHE A 150 3.83 -8.39 -6.38
CA PHE A 150 3.63 -7.70 -7.64
C PHE A 150 3.20 -6.24 -7.44
N ASN A 151 2.33 -5.98 -6.48
CA ASN A 151 1.90 -4.62 -6.13
C ASN A 151 3.06 -3.78 -5.60
N GLY A 152 3.90 -4.35 -4.72
CA GLY A 152 5.11 -3.69 -4.25
C GLY A 152 6.07 -3.34 -5.39
N LEU A 153 6.26 -4.28 -6.33
CA LEU A 153 7.06 -4.04 -7.54
C LEU A 153 6.46 -2.91 -8.39
N THR A 154 5.13 -2.92 -8.62
CA THR A 154 4.42 -1.88 -9.39
C THR A 154 4.59 -0.50 -8.76
N PHE A 155 4.50 -0.40 -7.43
CA PHE A 155 4.75 0.83 -6.69
C PHE A 155 6.15 1.39 -6.95
N TRP A 156 7.20 0.55 -6.84
CA TRP A 156 8.58 0.97 -7.07
C TRP A 156 8.89 1.28 -8.54
N VAL A 157 8.32 0.51 -9.47
CA VAL A 157 8.40 0.79 -10.92
C VAL A 157 7.79 2.16 -11.22
N GLY A 158 6.61 2.45 -10.68
CA GLY A 158 5.99 3.77 -10.79
C GLY A 158 6.85 4.88 -10.20
N PHE A 159 7.36 4.68 -8.98
CA PHE A 159 8.25 5.63 -8.32
C PHE A 159 9.47 5.97 -9.17
N LEU A 160 10.22 4.97 -9.61
CA LEU A 160 11.44 5.17 -10.40
C LEU A 160 11.13 5.84 -11.76
N THR A 161 9.99 5.49 -12.37
CA THR A 161 9.55 6.11 -13.63
C THR A 161 9.32 7.60 -13.46
N VAL A 162 8.47 8.01 -12.49
CA VAL A 162 8.15 9.44 -12.31
C VAL A 162 9.30 10.22 -11.68
N ALA A 163 10.07 9.62 -10.77
CA ALA A 163 11.25 10.25 -10.20
C ALA A 163 12.33 10.51 -11.26
N GLY A 164 12.57 9.50 -12.12
CA GLY A 164 13.49 9.63 -13.24
C GLY A 164 13.12 10.79 -14.16
N ILE A 165 11.87 10.83 -14.60
CA ILE A 165 11.36 11.89 -15.46
C ILE A 165 11.39 13.26 -14.76
N ALA A 166 10.91 13.34 -13.52
CA ALA A 166 10.86 14.58 -12.76
C ALA A 166 12.25 15.20 -12.53
N PHE A 167 13.25 14.38 -12.18
CA PHE A 167 14.63 14.84 -11.95
C PHE A 167 15.36 15.27 -13.25
N LEU A 168 14.91 14.80 -14.40
CA LEU A 168 15.43 15.26 -15.68
C LEU A 168 14.76 16.56 -16.16
N ILE A 169 13.43 16.67 -16.01
CA ILE A 169 12.68 17.86 -16.44
C ILE A 169 12.97 19.04 -15.52
N MET A 170 13.06 18.81 -14.21
CA MET A 170 13.32 19.85 -13.22
C MET A 170 14.42 19.39 -12.25
N PRO A 171 15.67 19.43 -12.65
CA PRO A 171 16.79 18.98 -11.83
C PRO A 171 16.93 19.86 -10.58
N MET A 172 16.56 19.32 -9.41
CA MET A 172 16.76 19.99 -8.15
C MET A 172 18.25 20.15 -7.85
N ARG A 173 18.65 21.32 -7.33
CA ARG A 173 20.01 21.53 -6.85
C ARG A 173 20.22 20.76 -5.56
N ILE A 174 21.32 20.01 -5.52
CA ILE A 174 21.72 19.24 -4.34
C ILE A 174 22.59 20.16 -3.46
N PRO A 175 22.28 20.25 -2.14
CA PRO A 175 23.09 21.03 -1.22
C PRO A 175 24.55 20.51 -1.20
N PRO A 176 25.55 21.40 -1.22
CA PRO A 176 26.96 21.00 -1.14
C PRO A 176 27.32 20.18 0.11
N SER A 177 26.56 20.33 1.17
CA SER A 177 26.70 19.58 2.43
C SER A 177 26.51 18.07 2.31
N LEU A 178 25.95 17.58 1.19
CA LEU A 178 25.78 16.14 0.94
C LEU A 178 27.02 15.49 0.29
N TYR A 179 28.09 16.26 -0.02
CA TYR A 179 29.35 15.76 -0.60
C TYR A 179 29.19 14.82 -1.78
N LEU A 180 28.10 14.96 -2.59
CA LEU A 180 27.88 14.16 -3.77
C LEU A 180 28.68 14.72 -4.96
N PRO A 181 29.16 13.86 -5.89
CA PRO A 181 29.98 14.26 -7.03
C PRO A 181 29.21 15.07 -8.09
N PHE A 182 27.93 15.32 -7.88
CA PHE A 182 27.05 16.04 -8.80
C PHE A 182 26.23 17.12 -8.06
N ARG A 183 26.00 18.24 -8.75
CA ARG A 183 25.31 19.42 -8.17
C ARG A 183 23.80 19.43 -8.40
N THR A 184 23.28 18.51 -9.21
CA THR A 184 21.86 18.42 -9.55
C THR A 184 21.37 16.97 -9.45
N ALA A 185 20.07 16.78 -9.31
CA ALA A 185 19.45 15.45 -9.23
C ALA A 185 19.35 14.72 -10.60
N ALA A 186 19.77 15.38 -11.72
CA ALA A 186 19.68 14.78 -13.04
C ALA A 186 20.39 13.41 -13.19
N PRO A 187 21.62 13.20 -12.65
CA PRO A 187 22.25 11.87 -12.69
C PRO A 187 21.41 10.79 -12.00
N ILE A 188 20.74 11.13 -10.88
CA ILE A 188 19.85 10.19 -10.18
C ILE A 188 18.65 9.85 -11.08
N GLY A 189 18.12 10.85 -11.82
CA GLY A 189 17.07 10.65 -12.82
C GLY A 189 17.48 9.67 -13.92
N TRP A 190 18.67 9.83 -14.49
CA TRP A 190 19.21 8.88 -15.47
C TRP A 190 19.37 7.48 -14.94
N ILE A 191 19.92 7.33 -13.72
CA ILE A 191 20.07 6.02 -13.05
C ILE A 191 18.70 5.37 -12.86
N ALA A 192 17.69 6.12 -12.41
CA ALA A 192 16.34 5.60 -12.23
C ALA A 192 15.73 5.10 -13.55
N LEU A 193 15.87 5.85 -14.65
CA LEU A 193 15.38 5.45 -15.97
C LEU A 193 16.16 4.26 -16.53
N LEU A 194 17.48 4.17 -16.31
CA LEU A 194 18.27 3.01 -16.70
C LEU A 194 17.83 1.75 -15.93
N ILE A 195 17.54 1.86 -14.63
CA ILE A 195 16.99 0.75 -13.84
C ILE A 195 15.65 0.29 -14.44
N ILE A 196 14.78 1.23 -14.81
CA ILE A 196 13.50 0.91 -15.44
C ILE A 196 13.69 0.27 -16.81
N ALA A 197 14.57 0.80 -17.65
CA ALA A 197 14.89 0.20 -18.95
C ALA A 197 15.42 -1.23 -18.80
N PHE A 198 16.30 -1.46 -17.85
CA PHE A 198 16.84 -2.79 -17.53
C PHE A 198 15.73 -3.73 -16.99
N TYR A 199 14.87 -3.23 -16.11
CA TYR A 199 13.71 -3.98 -15.64
C TYR A 199 12.81 -4.42 -16.81
N VAL A 200 12.43 -3.47 -17.69
CA VAL A 200 11.61 -3.75 -18.88
C VAL A 200 12.27 -4.81 -19.74
N TRP A 201 13.57 -4.65 -20.02
CA TRP A 201 14.32 -5.62 -20.82
C TRP A 201 14.34 -7.02 -20.20
N ILE A 202 14.62 -7.12 -18.90
CA ILE A 202 14.63 -8.41 -18.18
C ILE A 202 13.26 -9.11 -18.27
N VAL A 203 12.18 -8.42 -17.90
CA VAL A 203 10.87 -9.07 -17.76
C VAL A 203 10.21 -9.38 -19.10
N THR A 204 10.64 -8.70 -20.18
CA THR A 204 10.09 -8.93 -21.54
C THR A 204 10.94 -9.89 -22.37
N HIS A 205 12.25 -10.01 -22.13
CA HIS A 205 13.16 -10.78 -22.98
C HIS A 205 13.93 -11.86 -22.22
N ALA A 206 14.55 -11.54 -21.06
CA ALA A 206 15.52 -12.42 -20.45
C ALA A 206 14.90 -13.56 -19.60
N LEU A 207 13.67 -13.37 -19.08
CA LEU A 207 13.06 -14.27 -18.09
C LEU A 207 12.09 -15.30 -18.68
N HIS A 208 12.21 -15.62 -19.99
CA HIS A 208 11.38 -16.65 -20.61
C HIS A 208 11.53 -17.99 -19.88
N GLY A 209 10.54 -18.32 -19.02
CA GLY A 209 10.44 -19.65 -18.41
C GLY A 209 11.54 -20.01 -17.40
N ARG A 210 12.43 -19.08 -17.01
CA ARG A 210 13.49 -19.36 -16.02
C ARG A 210 12.89 -19.55 -14.63
N LYS A 211 13.28 -20.65 -13.99
CA LYS A 211 12.98 -20.92 -12.57
C LYS A 211 14.14 -20.43 -11.72
N ILE A 212 13.86 -19.58 -10.72
CA ILE A 212 14.81 -19.24 -9.66
C ILE A 212 14.33 -19.98 -8.41
N GLY A 213 14.96 -21.10 -8.09
CA GLY A 213 14.51 -22.00 -7.04
C GLY A 213 13.12 -22.58 -7.36
N SER A 214 12.18 -22.46 -6.42
CA SER A 214 10.78 -22.89 -6.59
C SER A 214 9.89 -21.83 -7.26
N PHE A 215 10.43 -20.67 -7.63
CA PHE A 215 9.70 -19.53 -8.17
C PHE A 215 9.91 -19.44 -9.69
N THR A 216 8.83 -19.64 -10.45
CA THR A 216 8.84 -19.37 -11.89
C THR A 216 8.54 -17.89 -12.10
N LEU A 217 9.51 -17.16 -12.65
CA LEU A 217 9.33 -15.75 -12.98
C LEU A 217 8.33 -15.62 -14.14
N PRO A 218 7.23 -14.85 -13.95
CA PRO A 218 6.27 -14.68 -15.03
C PRO A 218 6.91 -13.83 -16.14
N HIS A 219 6.82 -14.34 -17.37
CA HIS A 219 7.06 -13.51 -18.55
C HIS A 219 5.95 -12.47 -18.66
N LEU A 220 6.29 -11.20 -18.53
CA LEU A 220 5.32 -10.12 -18.64
C LEU A 220 5.23 -9.67 -20.11
N LYS A 221 4.03 -9.74 -20.68
CA LYS A 221 3.77 -9.14 -21.99
C LYS A 221 4.04 -7.62 -21.90
N PRO A 222 4.65 -6.98 -22.92
CA PRO A 222 4.98 -5.56 -22.88
C PRO A 222 3.82 -4.65 -22.48
N LYS A 223 2.59 -4.99 -22.89
CA LYS A 223 1.39 -4.24 -22.49
C LYS A 223 1.16 -4.22 -20.97
N TYR A 224 1.51 -5.28 -20.25
CA TYR A 224 1.35 -5.33 -18.78
C TYR A 224 2.44 -4.52 -18.08
N VAL A 225 3.65 -4.50 -18.65
CA VAL A 225 4.74 -3.65 -18.13
C VAL A 225 4.38 -2.17 -18.31
N LEU A 226 3.90 -1.80 -19.50
CA LEU A 226 3.43 -0.42 -19.75
C LEU A 226 2.30 -0.04 -18.80
N LEU A 227 1.30 -0.92 -18.62
CA LEU A 227 0.19 -0.67 -17.71
C LEU A 227 0.66 -0.56 -16.24
N GLN A 228 1.66 -1.35 -15.84
CA GLN A 228 2.30 -1.26 -14.53
C GLN A 228 2.98 0.11 -14.32
N MET A 229 3.74 0.58 -15.33
CA MET A 229 4.37 1.91 -15.29
C MET A 229 3.33 3.04 -15.22
N LEU A 230 2.27 2.96 -16.03
CA LEU A 230 1.21 3.98 -16.06
C LEU A 230 0.41 4.01 -14.76
N LEU A 231 0.02 2.85 -14.23
CA LEU A 231 -0.68 2.77 -12.94
C LEU A 231 0.20 3.30 -11.80
N GLY A 232 1.48 2.89 -11.77
CA GLY A 232 2.42 3.36 -10.77
C GLY A 232 2.69 4.86 -10.87
N ALA A 233 2.85 5.39 -12.09
CA ALA A 233 3.01 6.83 -12.30
C ALA A 233 1.77 7.61 -11.85
N ALA A 234 0.58 7.13 -12.22
CA ALA A 234 -0.69 7.75 -11.83
C ALA A 234 -0.90 7.74 -10.31
N ASP A 235 -0.54 6.64 -9.62
CA ASP A 235 -0.56 6.53 -8.16
C ASP A 235 0.22 7.68 -7.51
N TRP A 236 1.47 7.88 -7.88
CA TRP A 236 2.32 8.93 -7.34
C TRP A 236 1.84 10.34 -7.67
N LEU A 237 1.39 10.56 -8.92
CA LEU A 237 0.91 11.87 -9.37
C LEU A 237 -0.40 12.26 -8.69
N VAL A 238 -1.36 11.34 -8.61
CA VAL A 238 -2.65 11.60 -7.95
C VAL A 238 -2.46 11.75 -6.46
N GLY A 239 -1.63 10.90 -5.82
CA GLY A 239 -1.29 11.02 -4.41
C GLY A 239 -0.71 12.38 -4.03
N ALA A 240 0.22 12.90 -4.84
CA ALA A 240 0.74 14.26 -4.69
C ALA A 240 -0.32 15.33 -4.96
N GLY A 241 -1.17 15.11 -5.99
CA GLY A 241 -2.24 16.01 -6.37
C GLY A 241 -3.25 16.27 -5.27
N ILE A 242 -3.57 15.25 -4.45
CA ILE A 242 -4.49 15.39 -3.31
C ILE A 242 -3.99 16.45 -2.32
N LEU A 243 -2.70 16.41 -1.96
CA LEU A 243 -2.12 17.38 -1.05
C LEU A 243 -1.95 18.75 -1.74
N PHE A 244 -1.54 18.75 -3.03
CA PHE A 244 -1.32 19.99 -3.79
C PHE A 244 -2.57 20.85 -3.89
N VAL A 245 -3.72 20.26 -4.16
CA VAL A 245 -5.01 20.97 -4.26
C VAL A 245 -5.40 21.64 -2.92
N LEU A 246 -5.01 21.04 -1.80
CA LEU A 246 -5.29 21.58 -0.47
C LEU A 246 -4.36 22.74 -0.10
N LEU A 247 -3.18 22.89 -0.72
CA LEU A 247 -2.20 23.90 -0.33
C LEU A 247 -2.73 25.33 -0.51
N PRO A 248 -2.69 26.17 0.53
CA PRO A 248 -2.92 27.59 0.38
C PRO A 248 -1.77 28.19 -0.44
N GLY A 249 -2.11 28.85 -1.56
CA GLY A 249 -1.07 29.40 -2.46
C GLY A 249 -0.44 28.36 -3.40
N ALA A 250 -1.16 27.31 -3.76
CA ALA A 250 -0.75 26.38 -4.83
C ALA A 250 -0.32 27.12 -6.12
N ALA A 251 -0.83 28.32 -6.35
CA ALA A 251 -0.41 29.19 -7.47
C ALA A 251 1.06 29.68 -7.36
N THR A 252 1.68 29.64 -6.18
CA THR A 252 3.07 30.12 -5.96
C THR A 252 4.12 29.03 -6.16
N VAL A 253 3.70 27.76 -6.21
CA VAL A 253 4.58 26.60 -6.39
C VAL A 253 4.12 25.79 -7.59
N ALA A 254 4.93 25.72 -8.65
CA ALA A 254 4.61 24.86 -9.78
C ALA A 254 4.49 23.39 -9.35
N PHE A 255 3.46 22.67 -9.83
CA PHE A 255 3.20 21.29 -9.47
C PHE A 255 4.42 20.36 -9.61
N PRO A 256 5.25 20.42 -10.69
CA PRO A 256 6.42 19.55 -10.79
C PRO A 256 7.44 19.76 -9.67
N LYS A 257 7.63 21.02 -9.22
CA LYS A 257 8.50 21.33 -8.09
C LYS A 257 7.94 20.77 -6.76
N PHE A 258 6.64 20.98 -6.53
CA PHE A 258 5.95 20.41 -5.39
C PHE A 258 6.00 18.89 -5.41
N PHE A 259 5.80 18.27 -6.57
CA PHE A 259 5.85 16.83 -6.74
C PHE A 259 7.19 16.23 -6.28
N GLY A 260 8.32 16.84 -6.67
CA GLY A 260 9.63 16.42 -6.18
C GLY A 260 9.78 16.52 -4.65
N MET A 261 9.27 17.60 -4.05
CA MET A 261 9.25 17.77 -2.58
C MET A 261 8.38 16.70 -1.90
N PHE A 262 7.19 16.44 -2.47
CA PHE A 262 6.29 15.39 -2.00
C PHE A 262 6.93 14.00 -2.05
N MET A 263 7.60 13.66 -3.17
CA MET A 263 8.31 12.38 -3.31
C MET A 263 9.40 12.21 -2.24
N LEU A 264 10.21 13.24 -1.99
CA LEU A 264 11.23 13.21 -0.93
C LEU A 264 10.60 13.01 0.45
N ALA A 265 9.53 13.74 0.75
CA ALA A 265 8.83 13.61 2.03
C ALA A 265 8.24 12.20 2.20
N GLN A 266 7.63 11.67 1.15
CA GLN A 266 6.99 10.35 1.16
C GLN A 266 8.01 9.23 1.32
N VAL A 267 9.12 9.27 0.59
CA VAL A 267 10.22 8.29 0.75
C VAL A 267 10.85 8.38 2.14
N SER A 268 11.04 9.59 2.67
CA SER A 268 11.53 9.77 4.05
C SER A 268 10.56 9.18 5.08
N GLY A 269 9.25 9.40 4.90
CA GLY A 269 8.21 8.80 5.71
C GLY A 269 8.20 7.28 5.64
N LEU A 270 8.33 6.69 4.44
CA LEU A 270 8.44 5.24 4.24
C LEU A 270 9.71 4.67 4.89
N ALA A 271 10.85 5.33 4.71
CA ALA A 271 12.12 4.91 5.30
C ALA A 271 12.13 4.94 6.83
N SER A 272 11.35 5.83 7.44
CA SER A 272 11.21 5.92 8.90
C SER A 272 10.48 4.73 9.52
N GLN A 273 9.76 3.94 8.73
CA GLN A 273 8.90 2.83 9.17
C GLN A 273 7.82 3.23 10.21
N LEU A 274 7.63 4.52 10.45
CA LEU A 274 6.59 5.01 11.34
C LEU A 274 5.20 4.84 10.69
N PRO A 275 4.16 4.52 11.47
CA PRO A 275 2.80 4.36 10.96
C PRO A 275 2.33 5.61 10.20
N GLY A 276 2.12 5.48 8.86
CA GLY A 276 1.75 6.59 7.98
C GLY A 276 2.81 7.70 7.88
N GLY A 277 4.09 7.42 8.21
CA GLY A 277 5.19 8.39 8.15
C GLY A 277 5.02 9.60 9.08
N ILE A 278 4.23 9.47 10.17
CA ILE A 278 3.87 10.59 11.07
C ILE A 278 5.12 11.28 11.59
N GLY A 279 5.12 12.60 11.51
CA GLY A 279 6.20 13.48 11.95
C GLY A 279 7.29 13.67 10.91
N VAL A 280 7.73 12.60 10.25
CA VAL A 280 8.81 12.65 9.24
C VAL A 280 8.32 13.27 7.93
N PHE A 281 7.19 12.79 7.41
CA PHE A 281 6.57 13.34 6.20
C PHE A 281 6.27 14.84 6.35
N GLU A 282 5.63 15.23 7.46
CA GLU A 282 5.31 16.62 7.76
C GLU A 282 6.57 17.47 7.94
N GLY A 283 7.54 16.97 8.70
CA GLY A 283 8.79 17.68 8.96
C GLY A 283 9.58 17.99 7.70
N VAL A 284 9.66 17.03 6.79
CA VAL A 284 10.32 17.23 5.48
C VAL A 284 9.56 18.26 4.63
N LEU A 285 8.22 18.20 4.57
CA LEU A 285 7.42 19.19 3.84
C LEU A 285 7.52 20.58 4.44
N LEU A 286 7.48 20.70 5.78
CA LEU A 286 7.67 21.97 6.48
C LEU A 286 9.03 22.60 6.14
N LEU A 287 10.09 21.77 6.11
CA LEU A 287 11.43 22.24 5.74
C LEU A 287 11.51 22.72 4.29
N LEU A 288 10.94 21.94 3.37
CA LEU A 288 11.05 22.20 1.93
C LEU A 288 10.14 23.34 1.46
N LEU A 289 8.95 23.50 2.07
CA LEU A 289 7.96 24.53 1.71
C LEU A 289 8.05 25.80 2.56
N ARG A 290 9.00 25.91 3.51
CA ARG A 290 9.11 27.02 4.46
C ARG A 290 9.14 28.43 3.84
N LYS A 291 9.60 28.55 2.60
CA LYS A 291 9.68 29.84 1.89
C LYS A 291 8.39 30.18 1.12
N GLN A 292 7.50 29.23 0.91
CA GLN A 292 6.30 29.35 0.06
C GLN A 292 5.00 29.36 0.89
N VAL A 293 4.98 28.60 2.01
CA VAL A 293 3.79 28.46 2.85
C VAL A 293 4.20 28.61 4.32
N SER A 294 3.38 29.33 5.10
CA SER A 294 3.61 29.45 6.55
C SER A 294 3.45 28.07 7.23
N ALA A 295 4.23 27.86 8.29
CA ALA A 295 4.20 26.58 9.01
C ALA A 295 2.80 26.24 9.55
N GLY A 296 2.08 27.23 10.11
CA GLY A 296 0.73 27.02 10.62
C GLY A 296 -0.27 26.61 9.53
N SER A 297 -0.26 27.30 8.37
CA SER A 297 -1.12 26.95 7.25
C SER A 297 -0.79 25.56 6.69
N LEU A 298 0.49 25.20 6.60
CA LEU A 298 0.90 23.90 6.10
C LEU A 298 0.48 22.78 7.06
N LEU A 299 0.67 22.96 8.37
CA LEU A 299 0.21 21.97 9.36
C LEU A 299 -1.31 21.77 9.30
N GLY A 300 -2.08 22.85 9.18
CA GLY A 300 -3.52 22.76 9.02
C GLY A 300 -3.94 21.96 7.78
N VAL A 301 -3.32 22.23 6.65
CA VAL A 301 -3.57 21.46 5.41
C VAL A 301 -3.18 20.00 5.56
N LEU A 302 -2.07 19.71 6.23
CA LEU A 302 -1.63 18.32 6.47
C LEU A 302 -2.60 17.56 7.36
N ILE A 303 -3.26 18.22 8.31
CA ILE A 303 -4.35 17.63 9.11
C ILE A 303 -5.53 17.23 8.21
N ILE A 304 -6.02 18.16 7.36
CA ILE A 304 -7.10 17.86 6.42
C ILE A 304 -6.71 16.71 5.47
N TYR A 305 -5.49 16.76 4.92
CA TYR A 305 -4.96 15.70 4.08
C TYR A 305 -4.99 14.35 4.80
N ARG A 306 -4.59 14.28 6.08
CA ARG A 306 -4.66 13.04 6.86
C ARG A 306 -6.08 12.54 7.04
N VAL A 307 -7.04 13.42 7.28
CA VAL A 307 -8.44 13.03 7.40
C VAL A 307 -8.93 12.45 6.07
N ILE A 308 -8.71 13.16 4.96
CA ILE A 308 -9.24 12.79 3.64
C ILE A 308 -8.56 11.55 3.07
N TYR A 309 -7.24 11.48 3.15
CA TYR A 309 -6.46 10.45 2.48
C TYR A 309 -6.26 9.17 3.31
N TYR A 310 -6.22 9.28 4.65
CA TYR A 310 -5.95 8.13 5.53
C TYR A 310 -7.18 7.72 6.35
N ILE A 311 -7.80 8.67 7.08
CA ILE A 311 -8.83 8.34 8.08
C ILE A 311 -10.14 7.94 7.41
N LEU A 312 -10.65 8.73 6.46
CA LEU A 312 -11.90 8.41 5.78
C LEU A 312 -11.86 7.07 5.04
N PRO A 313 -10.80 6.76 4.24
CA PRO A 313 -10.69 5.45 3.62
C PRO A 313 -10.54 4.31 4.63
N LEU A 314 -9.83 4.53 5.75
CA LEU A 314 -9.70 3.51 6.80
C LEU A 314 -11.06 3.20 7.46
N LEU A 315 -11.86 4.22 7.76
CA LEU A 315 -13.22 4.04 8.30
C LEU A 315 -14.11 3.25 7.32
N ALA A 316 -14.05 3.61 6.03
CA ALA A 316 -14.76 2.88 4.98
C ALA A 316 -14.26 1.42 4.87
N ALA A 317 -12.95 1.20 4.97
CA ALA A 317 -12.35 -0.14 4.92
C ALA A 317 -12.76 -1.00 6.12
N ILE A 318 -12.80 -0.43 7.33
CA ILE A 318 -13.29 -1.10 8.54
C ILE A 318 -14.75 -1.53 8.34
N LEU A 319 -15.60 -0.63 7.87
CA LEU A 319 -17.03 -0.91 7.62
C LEU A 319 -17.19 -2.03 6.58
N LEU A 320 -16.43 -1.99 5.49
CA LEU A 320 -16.44 -3.02 4.45
C LEU A 320 -15.95 -4.37 5.00
N LEU A 321 -14.91 -4.39 5.82
CA LEU A 321 -14.38 -5.61 6.43
C LEU A 321 -15.38 -6.22 7.41
N VAL A 322 -16.01 -5.40 8.27
CA VAL A 322 -17.06 -5.86 9.20
C VAL A 322 -18.23 -6.45 8.43
N THR A 323 -18.73 -5.75 7.40
CA THR A 323 -19.85 -6.25 6.60
C THR A 323 -19.49 -7.55 5.86
N HIS A 324 -18.26 -7.70 5.41
CA HIS A 324 -17.75 -8.92 4.80
C HIS A 324 -17.75 -10.09 5.80
N GLU A 325 -17.20 -9.89 7.01
CA GLU A 325 -17.16 -10.91 8.07
C GLU A 325 -18.55 -11.35 8.53
N VAL A 326 -19.47 -10.40 8.73
CA VAL A 326 -20.87 -10.71 9.10
C VAL A 326 -21.56 -11.55 8.02
N ARG A 327 -21.33 -11.24 6.74
CA ARG A 327 -21.90 -12.03 5.63
C ARG A 327 -21.34 -13.45 5.60
N LEU A 328 -20.04 -13.63 5.84
CA LEU A 328 -19.41 -14.94 5.93
C LEU A 328 -19.98 -15.76 7.11
N GLY A 329 -20.09 -15.16 8.30
CA GLY A 329 -20.66 -15.81 9.48
C GLY A 329 -22.09 -16.30 9.25
N ARG A 330 -22.95 -15.45 8.67
CA ARG A 330 -24.33 -15.83 8.31
C ARG A 330 -24.40 -16.97 7.29
N GLY A 331 -23.49 -17.00 6.32
CA GLY A 331 -23.39 -18.09 5.32
C GLY A 331 -23.06 -19.44 5.97
N HIS A 332 -22.15 -19.47 6.94
CA HIS A 332 -21.80 -20.69 7.68
C HIS A 332 -22.95 -21.18 8.58
N PHE A 333 -23.66 -20.28 9.23
CA PHE A 333 -24.80 -20.65 10.07
C PHE A 333 -25.94 -21.27 9.23
N ARG A 334 -26.26 -20.67 8.09
CA ARG A 334 -27.33 -21.15 7.19
C ARG A 334 -27.03 -22.55 6.60
N ARG A 335 -25.75 -22.85 6.31
CA ARG A 335 -25.37 -24.19 5.83
C ARG A 335 -25.44 -25.27 6.91
N ARG A 336 -25.30 -24.91 8.21
CA ARG A 336 -25.46 -25.85 9.32
C ARG A 336 -26.92 -26.18 9.65
N THR A 337 -27.84 -25.25 9.38
CA THR A 337 -29.28 -25.44 9.61
C THR A 337 -30.00 -26.12 8.46
N THR A 338 -29.39 -26.24 7.28
CA THR A 338 -29.95 -26.88 6.08
C THR A 338 -29.29 -28.21 5.72
N ALA A 339 -28.36 -28.71 6.53
CA ALA A 339 -27.85 -30.07 6.41
C ALA A 339 -28.87 -31.03 7.06
N PRO A 340 -29.34 -32.07 6.35
CA PRO A 340 -30.28 -33.06 6.84
C PRO A 340 -29.69 -33.92 7.94
#